data_d16d1ee06c881f45817a1a9d96b3720b
#
_entry.id   d16d1ee06c881f45817a1a9d96b3720b
#
_cell.length_a   1.000
_cell.length_b   1.000
_cell.length_c   1.000
_cell.angle_alpha   90.00
_cell.angle_beta   90.00
_cell.angle_gamma   90.00
#
_symmetry.space_group_name_H-M   'P 1'
#
loop_
_entity.id
_entity.type
_entity.pdbx_description
1 polymer ?
#
loop_
_entity_poly.entity_id
_entity_poly.type
_entity_poly.pdbx_seq_one_letter_code
_entity_poly.pdbx_strand_id
1 'polypeptide(L)'
;KTDVLVIDEISMLHDFRLDMVDRVLRGVRENDQPFGGIQLVMSGDFFQLPPINRPGEQDGGFVVYSEAWQELQPAVLYLERQYRQNDEQLLEILTALRHDDIRRHHAEALLARTEVQPPDGDITELHTVNVDVDVINNQKLAELPGEEQTYQQTTTGSKVYVENLQRSVLAPSELVLKL
;
A
#
# COMPACT_ATOMS: atom_id res chain seq x y z
N LYS A 1 -12.84 -6.01 23.80
CA LYS A 1 -11.47 -6.43 24.15
C LYS A 1 -10.84 -7.05 22.90
N THR A 2 -9.74 -6.48 22.41
CA THR A 2 -9.03 -6.98 21.23
C THR A 2 -7.94 -7.93 21.70
N ASP A 3 -7.84 -9.11 21.11
CA ASP A 3 -6.85 -10.11 21.48
C ASP A 3 -5.77 -10.30 20.39
N VAL A 4 -6.08 -9.89 19.16
CA VAL A 4 -5.17 -9.94 18.01
C VAL A 4 -5.21 -8.64 17.25
N LEU A 5 -4.04 -8.10 16.86
CA LEU A 5 -3.88 -7.00 15.92
C LEU A 5 -3.24 -7.53 14.64
N VAL A 6 -3.87 -7.29 13.50
CA VAL A 6 -3.33 -7.63 12.18
C VAL A 6 -2.89 -6.34 11.50
N ILE A 7 -1.65 -6.30 11.02
CA ILE A 7 -1.11 -5.20 10.21
C ILE A 7 -0.71 -5.78 8.86
N ASP A 8 -1.45 -5.41 7.83
CA ASP A 8 -1.16 -5.79 6.45
C ASP A 8 -0.27 -4.74 5.77
N GLU A 9 0.42 -5.12 4.69
CA GLU A 9 1.35 -4.26 3.93
C GLU A 9 2.42 -3.60 4.82
N ILE A 10 3.02 -4.38 5.71
CA ILE A 10 3.95 -3.90 6.74
C ILE A 10 5.20 -3.21 6.15
N SER A 11 5.55 -3.49 4.88
CA SER A 11 6.66 -2.84 4.18
C SER A 11 6.49 -1.33 4.01
N MET A 12 5.25 -0.85 3.98
CA MET A 12 4.91 0.57 3.83
C MET A 12 4.81 1.33 5.15
N LEU A 13 4.88 0.64 6.29
CA LEU A 13 4.84 1.26 7.61
C LEU A 13 6.24 1.69 8.03
N HIS A 14 6.36 2.93 8.53
CA HIS A 14 7.61 3.42 9.10
C HIS A 14 7.91 2.77 10.45
N ASP A 15 9.19 2.58 10.75
CA ASP A 15 9.71 2.07 12.03
C ASP A 15 9.13 2.81 13.24
N PHE A 16 9.24 4.16 13.27
CA PHE A 16 8.72 4.98 14.36
C PHE A 16 7.20 4.84 14.56
N ARG A 17 6.44 4.52 13.49
CA ARG A 17 4.99 4.30 13.59
C ARG A 17 4.67 2.98 14.28
N LEU A 18 5.47 1.94 14.04
CA LEU A 18 5.33 0.68 14.78
C LEU A 18 5.62 0.89 16.27
N ASP A 19 6.65 1.69 16.61
CA ASP A 19 6.96 2.07 17.99
C ASP A 19 5.82 2.88 18.65
N MET A 20 5.15 3.73 17.87
CA MET A 20 3.96 4.45 18.36
C MET A 20 2.81 3.50 18.68
N VAL A 21 2.55 2.50 17.80
CA VAL A 21 1.51 1.49 18.03
C VAL A 21 1.80 0.70 19.30
N ASP A 22 3.04 0.27 19.48
CA ASP A 22 3.47 -0.42 20.70
C ASP A 22 3.21 0.41 21.96
N ARG A 23 3.69 1.66 21.99
CA ARG A 23 3.49 2.57 23.13
C ARG A 23 2.02 2.82 23.45
N VAL A 24 1.19 3.02 22.44
CA VAL A 24 -0.27 3.24 22.63
C VAL A 24 -0.91 1.99 23.22
N LEU A 25 -0.57 0.81 22.71
CA LEU A 25 -1.14 -0.45 23.19
C LEU A 25 -0.72 -0.78 24.62
N ARG A 26 0.54 -0.56 24.98
CA ARG A 26 1.01 -0.68 26.37
C ARG A 26 0.24 0.24 27.30
N GLY A 27 0.08 1.52 26.91
CA GLY A 27 -0.66 2.50 27.71
C GLY A 27 -2.15 2.16 27.88
N VAL A 28 -2.85 1.83 26.80
CA VAL A 28 -4.30 1.52 26.84
C VAL A 28 -4.60 0.21 27.61
N ARG A 29 -3.68 -0.74 27.57
CA ARG A 29 -3.85 -2.04 28.24
C ARG A 29 -3.24 -2.08 29.64
N GLU A 30 -2.52 -1.02 30.04
CA GLU A 30 -1.78 -0.97 31.32
C GLU A 30 -0.87 -2.20 31.47
N ASN A 31 -0.15 -2.55 30.39
CA ASN A 31 0.68 -3.74 30.33
C ASN A 31 1.97 -3.43 29.59
N ASP A 32 3.11 -3.58 30.24
CA ASP A 32 4.45 -3.27 29.72
C ASP A 32 5.02 -4.31 28.74
N GLN A 33 4.33 -5.44 28.54
CA GLN A 33 4.74 -6.39 27.50
C GLN A 33 4.64 -5.76 26.10
N PRO A 34 5.45 -6.22 25.12
CA PRO A 34 5.35 -5.75 23.76
C PRO A 34 3.91 -5.72 23.27
N PHE A 35 3.50 -4.59 22.68
CA PHE A 35 2.13 -4.32 22.21
C PHE A 35 1.03 -4.53 23.26
N GLY A 36 1.36 -4.31 24.56
CA GLY A 36 0.41 -4.53 25.66
C GLY A 36 -0.03 -6.00 25.79
N GLY A 37 0.80 -6.96 25.37
CA GLY A 37 0.50 -8.39 25.40
C GLY A 37 -0.56 -8.84 24.39
N ILE A 38 -0.86 -8.05 23.34
CA ILE A 38 -1.70 -8.46 22.21
C ILE A 38 -0.87 -9.37 21.28
N GLN A 39 -1.50 -10.37 20.70
CA GLN A 39 -0.90 -11.11 19.59
C GLN A 39 -0.83 -10.19 18.36
N LEU A 40 0.37 -10.02 17.80
CA LEU A 40 0.58 -9.27 16.58
C LEU A 40 0.76 -10.23 15.41
N VAL A 41 0.01 -10.00 14.31
CA VAL A 41 0.17 -10.68 13.03
C VAL A 41 0.48 -9.62 11.99
N MET A 42 1.62 -9.75 11.34
CA MET A 42 2.08 -8.81 10.31
C MET A 42 2.25 -9.54 8.99
N SER A 43 1.77 -8.94 7.89
CA SER A 43 1.98 -9.47 6.55
C SER A 43 2.51 -8.38 5.62
N GLY A 44 3.29 -8.76 4.62
CA GLY A 44 3.84 -7.82 3.64
C GLY A 44 5.03 -8.39 2.89
N ASP A 45 5.58 -7.55 2.03
CA ASP A 45 6.69 -7.92 1.17
C ASP A 45 7.69 -6.75 1.07
N PHE A 46 8.86 -6.89 1.67
CA PHE A 46 9.90 -5.85 1.68
C PHE A 46 10.57 -5.61 0.32
N PHE A 47 10.25 -6.40 -0.70
CA PHE A 47 10.61 -6.13 -2.09
C PHE A 47 9.58 -5.29 -2.84
N GLN A 48 8.46 -4.93 -2.19
CA GLN A 48 7.45 -4.01 -2.70
C GLN A 48 7.74 -2.58 -2.22
N LEU A 49 6.69 -1.73 -2.20
CA LEU A 49 6.86 -0.32 -1.88
C LEU A 49 7.37 -0.11 -0.44
N PRO A 50 8.46 0.67 -0.26
CA PRO A 50 8.96 1.05 1.04
C PRO A 50 8.09 2.14 1.68
N PRO A 51 8.33 2.49 2.96
CA PRO A 51 7.73 3.65 3.58
C PRO A 51 8.06 4.93 2.80
N ILE A 52 7.07 5.80 2.61
CA ILE A 52 7.23 7.05 1.86
C ILE A 52 7.47 8.19 2.84
N ASN A 53 8.68 8.75 2.82
CA ASN A 53 9.03 9.95 3.57
C ASN A 53 8.53 11.20 2.83
N ARG A 54 7.82 12.09 3.53
CA ARG A 54 7.26 13.32 2.98
C ARG A 54 8.00 14.54 3.52
N PRO A 55 8.26 15.57 2.71
CA PRO A 55 8.87 16.80 3.18
C PRO A 55 8.10 17.40 4.37
N GLY A 56 8.81 17.67 5.49
CA GLY A 56 8.24 18.23 6.70
C GLY A 56 7.60 17.22 7.66
N GLU A 57 7.61 15.93 7.35
CA GLU A 57 7.28 14.85 8.26
C GLU A 57 8.55 14.19 8.84
N GLN A 58 8.39 13.39 9.89
CA GLN A 58 9.49 12.60 10.43
C GLN A 58 9.90 11.53 9.40
N ASP A 59 11.18 11.51 9.03
CA ASP A 59 11.73 10.44 8.23
C ASP A 59 11.83 9.13 9.03
N GLY A 60 11.60 8.01 8.36
CA GLY A 60 11.74 6.67 8.93
C GLY A 60 12.10 5.64 7.90
N GLY A 61 12.48 4.47 8.37
CA GLY A 61 12.82 3.31 7.59
C GLY A 61 11.80 2.18 7.70
N PHE A 62 12.22 0.99 7.27
CA PHE A 62 11.40 -0.22 7.42
C PHE A 62 11.18 -0.57 8.88
N VAL A 63 10.02 -1.15 9.20
CA VAL A 63 9.62 -1.55 10.55
C VAL A 63 10.62 -2.46 11.27
N VAL A 64 11.43 -3.21 10.54
CA VAL A 64 12.48 -4.07 11.10
C VAL A 64 13.54 -3.30 11.89
N TYR A 65 13.62 -1.98 11.69
CA TYR A 65 14.53 -1.09 12.43
C TYR A 65 13.90 -0.48 13.68
N SER A 66 12.60 -0.69 13.92
CA SER A 66 11.93 -0.19 15.11
C SER A 66 12.39 -0.89 16.38
N GLU A 67 12.35 -0.16 17.51
CA GLU A 67 12.63 -0.74 18.83
C GLU A 67 11.61 -1.82 19.18
N ALA A 68 10.32 -1.58 18.85
CA ALA A 68 9.24 -2.53 19.08
C ALA A 68 9.43 -3.85 18.32
N TRP A 69 9.93 -3.81 17.08
CA TRP A 69 10.27 -5.03 16.33
C TRP A 69 11.39 -5.81 17.00
N GLN A 70 12.46 -5.10 17.40
CA GLN A 70 13.61 -5.73 18.05
C GLN A 70 13.26 -6.36 19.40
N GLU A 71 12.38 -5.73 20.17
CA GLU A 71 11.91 -6.26 21.45
C GLU A 71 10.95 -7.45 21.26
N LEU A 72 10.02 -7.35 20.31
CA LEU A 72 9.04 -8.40 20.00
C LEU A 72 9.70 -9.66 19.46
N GLN A 73 10.76 -9.56 18.68
CA GLN A 73 11.42 -10.67 17.98
C GLN A 73 10.41 -11.59 17.27
N PRO A 74 9.62 -11.09 16.32
CA PRO A 74 8.55 -11.86 15.70
C PRO A 74 9.09 -13.08 14.96
N ALA A 75 8.32 -14.17 14.98
CA ALA A 75 8.59 -15.31 14.12
C ALA A 75 8.31 -14.95 12.66
N VAL A 76 9.34 -15.01 11.82
CA VAL A 76 9.21 -14.69 10.39
C VAL A 76 8.94 -15.97 9.60
N LEU A 77 7.82 -15.99 8.88
CA LEU A 77 7.42 -17.09 8.01
C LEU A 77 7.40 -16.61 6.56
N TYR A 78 7.92 -17.44 5.65
CA TYR A 78 7.96 -17.13 4.23
C TYR A 78 6.90 -17.93 3.47
N LEU A 79 6.11 -17.23 2.62
CA LEU A 79 5.19 -17.83 1.69
C LEU A 79 5.91 -18.03 0.34
N GLU A 80 6.11 -19.27 -0.05
CA GLU A 80 6.91 -19.61 -1.24
C GLU A 80 6.05 -19.78 -2.51
N ARG A 81 4.77 -20.17 -2.36
CA ARG A 81 3.89 -20.42 -3.50
C ARG A 81 3.20 -19.15 -3.96
N GLN A 82 3.29 -18.89 -5.25
CA GLN A 82 2.60 -17.80 -5.91
C GLN A 82 1.34 -18.31 -6.61
N TYR A 83 0.19 -17.65 -6.33
CA TYR A 83 -1.11 -18.02 -6.92
C TYR A 83 -1.73 -16.88 -7.75
N ARG A 84 -1.12 -15.70 -7.74
CA ARG A 84 -1.67 -14.52 -8.41
C ARG A 84 -1.46 -14.54 -9.92
N GLN A 85 -0.38 -15.15 -10.39
CA GLN A 85 0.06 -15.10 -11.77
C GLN A 85 0.30 -16.48 -12.32
N ASN A 86 -0.12 -16.69 -13.59
CA ASN A 86 0.09 -17.93 -14.33
C ASN A 86 1.11 -17.74 -15.48
N ASP A 87 1.67 -16.54 -15.66
CA ASP A 87 2.70 -16.26 -16.66
C ASP A 87 4.07 -16.69 -16.10
N GLU A 88 4.58 -17.80 -16.61
CA GLU A 88 5.84 -18.39 -16.17
C GLU A 88 7.04 -17.46 -16.42
N GLN A 89 7.06 -16.72 -17.55
CA GLN A 89 8.13 -15.78 -17.86
C GLN A 89 8.16 -14.61 -16.87
N LEU A 90 6.99 -14.05 -16.55
CA LEU A 90 6.91 -12.99 -15.54
C LEU A 90 7.31 -13.49 -14.15
N LEU A 91 6.89 -14.69 -13.77
CA LEU A 91 7.29 -15.31 -12.50
C LEU A 91 8.79 -15.54 -12.40
N GLU A 92 9.43 -15.99 -13.49
CA GLU A 92 10.89 -16.14 -13.57
C GLU A 92 11.58 -14.79 -13.33
N ILE A 93 11.15 -13.73 -14.02
CA ILE A 93 11.71 -12.37 -13.89
C ILE A 93 11.55 -11.85 -12.46
N LEU A 94 10.36 -11.97 -11.87
CA LEU A 94 10.09 -11.52 -10.51
C LEU A 94 10.92 -12.29 -9.47
N THR A 95 11.11 -13.59 -9.69
CA THR A 95 11.96 -14.43 -8.84
C THR A 95 13.44 -14.03 -8.96
N ALA A 96 13.91 -13.77 -10.18
CA ALA A 96 15.27 -13.31 -10.43
C ALA A 96 15.54 -11.93 -9.77
N LEU A 97 14.55 -11.02 -9.82
CA LEU A 97 14.62 -9.73 -9.11
C LEU A 97 14.76 -9.89 -7.59
N ARG A 98 13.97 -10.81 -6.99
CA ARG A 98 14.05 -11.08 -5.55
C ARG A 98 15.40 -11.62 -5.09
N HIS A 99 16.03 -12.44 -5.94
CA HIS A 99 17.30 -13.08 -5.62
C HIS A 99 18.52 -12.30 -6.09
N ASP A 100 18.32 -11.09 -6.66
CA ASP A 100 19.39 -10.28 -7.28
C ASP A 100 20.18 -11.05 -8.36
N ASP A 101 19.48 -11.94 -9.11
CA ASP A 101 20.04 -12.76 -10.20
C ASP A 101 19.42 -12.37 -11.57
N ILE A 102 19.35 -11.06 -11.82
CA ILE A 102 18.88 -10.55 -13.12
C ILE A 102 19.94 -10.81 -14.18
N ARG A 103 19.55 -11.55 -15.22
CA ARG A 103 20.39 -11.87 -16.37
C ARG A 103 19.94 -11.13 -17.62
N ARG A 104 20.77 -11.17 -18.64
CA ARG A 104 20.53 -10.47 -19.91
C ARG A 104 19.17 -10.82 -20.53
N HIS A 105 18.79 -12.08 -20.56
CA HIS A 105 17.52 -12.52 -21.15
C HIS A 105 16.29 -11.99 -20.40
N HIS A 106 16.36 -11.79 -19.07
CA HIS A 106 15.30 -11.15 -18.29
C HIS A 106 15.13 -9.68 -18.72
N ALA A 107 16.26 -8.94 -18.85
CA ALA A 107 16.23 -7.56 -19.32
C ALA A 107 15.71 -7.45 -20.76
N GLU A 108 16.13 -8.33 -21.66
CA GLU A 108 15.65 -8.39 -23.04
C GLU A 108 14.13 -8.66 -23.10
N ALA A 109 13.64 -9.57 -22.25
CA ALA A 109 12.20 -9.88 -22.17
C ALA A 109 11.38 -8.68 -21.69
N LEU A 110 11.86 -7.93 -20.71
CA LEU A 110 11.21 -6.70 -20.23
C LEU A 110 11.24 -5.60 -21.29
N LEU A 111 12.38 -5.38 -21.92
CA LEU A 111 12.52 -4.37 -22.99
C LEU A 111 11.64 -4.68 -24.20
N ALA A 112 11.49 -5.95 -24.56
CA ALA A 112 10.59 -6.35 -25.63
C ALA A 112 9.13 -5.97 -25.36
N ARG A 113 8.72 -5.79 -24.10
CA ARG A 113 7.36 -5.35 -23.74
C ARG A 113 7.11 -3.88 -23.98
N THR A 114 8.13 -3.05 -24.04
CA THR A 114 7.98 -1.61 -24.32
C THR A 114 7.48 -1.33 -25.75
N GLU A 115 7.73 -2.27 -26.66
CA GLU A 115 7.30 -2.17 -28.07
C GLU A 115 5.92 -2.81 -28.32
N VAL A 116 5.36 -3.49 -27.33
CA VAL A 116 4.06 -4.16 -27.47
C VAL A 116 2.95 -3.15 -27.27
N GLN A 117 2.11 -2.97 -28.28
CA GLN A 117 0.89 -2.19 -28.12
C GLN A 117 -0.08 -2.96 -27.24
N PRO A 118 -0.73 -2.28 -26.26
CA PRO A 118 -1.75 -2.91 -25.46
C PRO A 118 -2.90 -3.41 -26.34
N PRO A 119 -3.55 -4.53 -25.98
CA PRO A 119 -4.72 -5.00 -26.71
C PRO A 119 -5.84 -3.96 -26.67
N ASP A 120 -6.68 -3.95 -27.70
CA ASP A 120 -7.87 -3.10 -27.70
C ASP A 120 -8.82 -3.50 -26.56
N GLY A 121 -9.32 -2.55 -25.82
CA GLY A 121 -10.27 -2.75 -24.72
C GLY A 121 -9.93 -1.98 -23.45
N ASP A 122 -10.71 -2.21 -22.41
CA ASP A 122 -10.52 -1.58 -21.09
C ASP A 122 -9.31 -2.19 -20.38
N ILE A 123 -8.22 -1.44 -20.36
CA ILE A 123 -6.98 -1.84 -19.70
C ILE A 123 -6.76 -0.94 -18.49
N THR A 124 -6.36 -1.55 -17.38
CA THR A 124 -5.90 -0.81 -16.20
C THR A 124 -4.48 -0.31 -16.44
N GLU A 125 -4.32 1.01 -16.45
CA GLU A 125 -3.04 1.68 -16.61
C GLU A 125 -2.49 2.09 -15.24
N LEU A 126 -1.19 1.90 -15.01
CA LEU A 126 -0.50 2.34 -13.81
C LEU A 126 0.30 3.60 -14.12
N HIS A 127 0.03 4.67 -13.38
CA HIS A 127 0.71 5.95 -13.51
C HIS A 127 1.40 6.33 -12.20
N THR A 128 2.49 7.06 -12.29
CA THR A 128 3.30 7.48 -11.14
C THR A 128 2.80 8.76 -10.46
N VAL A 129 1.91 9.51 -11.12
CA VAL A 129 1.40 10.80 -10.65
C VAL A 129 -0.13 10.81 -10.67
N ASN A 130 -0.74 11.17 -9.54
CA ASN A 130 -2.22 11.17 -9.39
C ASN A 130 -2.92 12.13 -10.37
N VAL A 131 -2.30 13.26 -10.72
CA VAL A 131 -2.89 14.22 -11.66
C VAL A 131 -3.14 13.58 -13.04
N ASP A 132 -2.22 12.74 -13.50
CA ASP A 132 -2.37 12.03 -14.77
C ASP A 132 -3.51 11.00 -14.69
N VAL A 133 -3.63 10.30 -13.55
CA VAL A 133 -4.72 9.37 -13.28
C VAL A 133 -6.07 10.05 -13.32
N ASP A 134 -6.20 11.23 -12.69
CA ASP A 134 -7.45 11.97 -12.63
C ASP A 134 -7.87 12.46 -14.04
N VAL A 135 -6.92 12.96 -14.83
CA VAL A 135 -7.18 13.40 -16.22
C VAL A 135 -7.68 12.23 -17.07
N ILE A 136 -7.00 11.09 -17.04
CA ILE A 136 -7.34 9.91 -17.82
C ILE A 136 -8.71 9.35 -17.39
N ASN A 137 -8.94 9.22 -16.09
CA ASN A 137 -10.21 8.70 -15.56
C ASN A 137 -11.38 9.61 -15.92
N ASN A 138 -11.22 10.94 -15.82
CA ASN A 138 -12.25 11.89 -16.20
C ASN A 138 -12.54 11.85 -17.71
N GLN A 139 -11.51 11.68 -18.54
CA GLN A 139 -11.69 11.51 -19.98
C GLN A 139 -12.46 10.22 -20.29
N LYS A 140 -12.05 9.09 -19.73
CA LYS A 140 -12.74 7.80 -19.92
C LYS A 140 -14.17 7.87 -19.39
N LEU A 141 -14.41 8.53 -18.24
CA LEU A 141 -15.77 8.73 -17.72
C LEU A 141 -16.65 9.55 -18.68
N ALA A 142 -16.08 10.60 -19.32
CA ALA A 142 -16.80 11.41 -20.29
C ALA A 142 -17.23 10.60 -21.53
N GLU A 143 -16.42 9.63 -21.95
CA GLU A 143 -16.67 8.75 -23.10
C GLU A 143 -17.75 7.68 -22.83
N LEU A 144 -17.98 7.32 -21.56
CA LEU A 144 -19.01 6.35 -21.20
C LEU A 144 -20.42 6.90 -21.52
N PRO A 145 -21.33 6.08 -22.07
CA PRO A 145 -22.74 6.45 -22.21
C PRO A 145 -23.40 6.52 -20.84
N GLY A 146 -24.48 7.27 -20.74
CA GLY A 146 -25.30 7.39 -19.53
C GLY A 146 -25.25 8.79 -18.90
N GLU A 147 -26.13 9.00 -17.94
CA GLU A 147 -26.22 10.26 -17.20
C GLU A 147 -25.22 10.29 -16.05
N GLU A 148 -24.60 11.44 -15.84
CA GLU A 148 -23.69 11.66 -14.73
C GLU A 148 -24.46 11.79 -13.43
N GLN A 149 -24.00 11.06 -12.42
CA GLN A 149 -24.47 11.18 -11.06
C GLN A 149 -23.36 11.66 -10.15
N THR A 150 -23.60 12.78 -9.50
CA THR A 150 -22.64 13.41 -8.61
C THR A 150 -22.97 13.13 -7.15
N TYR A 151 -22.01 12.61 -6.41
CA TYR A 151 -22.12 12.33 -4.99
C TYR A 151 -21.20 13.26 -4.21
N GLN A 152 -21.77 14.00 -3.27
CA GLN A 152 -21.02 14.90 -2.40
C GLN A 152 -20.68 14.21 -1.08
N GLN A 153 -19.44 14.39 -0.63
CA GLN A 153 -18.99 13.93 0.67
C GLN A 153 -19.79 14.65 1.77
N THR A 154 -20.32 13.89 2.72
CA THR A 154 -20.92 14.44 3.93
C THR A 154 -20.03 14.15 5.13
N THR A 155 -19.86 15.13 6.01
CA THR A 155 -19.01 15.01 7.19
C THR A 155 -19.77 15.42 8.45
N THR A 156 -19.50 14.72 9.57
CA THR A 156 -20.05 15.04 10.88
C THR A 156 -18.94 15.06 11.91
N GLY A 157 -19.00 15.97 12.87
CA GLY A 157 -18.04 16.08 13.96
C GLY A 157 -17.42 17.46 14.11
N SER A 158 -16.42 17.58 14.97
CA SER A 158 -15.67 18.81 15.19
C SER A 158 -14.88 19.21 13.93
N LYS A 159 -14.91 20.49 13.57
CA LYS A 159 -14.26 21.03 12.36
C LYS A 159 -12.80 20.63 12.25
N VAL A 160 -12.04 20.68 13.32
CA VAL A 160 -10.60 20.33 13.33
C VAL A 160 -10.38 18.87 12.96
N TYR A 161 -11.18 17.95 13.49
CA TYR A 161 -11.05 16.54 13.18
C TYR A 161 -11.52 16.22 11.76
N VAL A 162 -12.58 16.89 11.28
CA VAL A 162 -13.08 16.76 9.91
C VAL A 162 -12.02 17.22 8.91
N GLU A 163 -11.41 18.38 9.11
CA GLU A 163 -10.35 18.89 8.23
C GLU A 163 -9.12 17.97 8.20
N ASN A 164 -8.71 17.42 9.35
CA ASN A 164 -7.62 16.46 9.40
C ASN A 164 -7.96 15.15 8.67
N LEU A 165 -9.17 14.64 8.85
CA LEU A 165 -9.65 13.45 8.17
C LEU A 165 -9.68 13.67 6.65
N GLN A 166 -10.24 14.78 6.18
CA GLN A 166 -10.32 15.11 4.75
C GLN A 166 -8.95 15.19 4.07
N ARG A 167 -7.91 15.64 4.78
CA ARG A 167 -6.52 15.67 4.27
C ARG A 167 -5.90 14.28 4.17
N SER A 168 -6.34 13.33 4.95
CA SER A 168 -5.79 11.96 5.01
C SER A 168 -6.55 10.96 4.14
N VAL A 169 -7.78 11.27 3.75
CA VAL A 169 -8.63 10.40 2.92
C VAL A 169 -8.31 10.62 1.44
N LEU A 170 -8.10 9.54 0.70
CA LEU A 170 -7.84 9.57 -0.74
C LEU A 170 -9.11 9.77 -1.59
N ALA A 171 -10.29 9.56 -1.00
CA ALA A 171 -11.56 9.74 -1.70
C ALA A 171 -11.80 11.22 -1.99
N PRO A 172 -12.22 11.59 -3.22
CA PRO A 172 -12.53 12.97 -3.57
C PRO A 172 -13.74 13.48 -2.79
N SER A 173 -13.79 14.78 -2.53
CA SER A 173 -14.96 15.42 -1.89
C SER A 173 -16.22 15.36 -2.76
N GLU A 174 -16.03 15.26 -4.06
CA GLU A 174 -17.07 15.08 -5.07
C GLU A 174 -16.70 13.87 -5.93
N LEU A 175 -17.59 12.89 -6.01
CA LEU A 175 -17.44 11.69 -6.85
C LEU A 175 -18.50 11.71 -7.95
N VAL A 176 -18.05 11.69 -9.20
CA VAL A 176 -18.92 11.61 -10.37
C VAL A 176 -18.84 10.22 -10.96
N LEU A 177 -19.99 9.60 -11.17
CA LEU A 177 -20.13 8.26 -11.76
C LEU A 177 -21.15 8.30 -12.90
N LYS A 178 -21.06 7.33 -13.81
CA LYS A 178 -22.11 7.02 -14.82
C LYS A 178 -22.57 5.58 -14.64
N LEU A 179 -23.85 5.37 -14.87
CA LEU A 179 -24.50 4.05 -14.82
C LEU A 179 -24.67 3.50 -16.23
#